data_72cf9b9e91ed931bebd60417de3952cf
#
_entry.id   72cf9b9e91ed931bebd60417de3952cf
#
_cell.length_a   1.000
_cell.length_b   1.000
_cell.length_c   1.000
_cell.angle_alpha   90.00
_cell.angle_beta   90.00
_cell.angle_gamma   90.00
#
_symmetry.space_group_name_H-M   'P 1'
#
loop_
_entity.id
_entity.type
_entity.pdbx_description
1 polymer ?
#
loop_
_entity_poly.entity_id
_entity_poly.type
_entity_poly.pdbx_seq_one_letter_code
_entity_poly.pdbx_strand_id
1 'polypeptide(L)'
;MKNRMKKLVAIAATAAMVGSLPVSAVTTYAADDDITIGVSIWSSTDVLGSQCKKIIDKAAAALDVNVMYVDQGHVSEQVTASVEQLCAAGCDGIVICNSADSEMTSAIQTCEANQVYLTQFFRIISEENSPEVYQTACNSPYYLGAVHEDEVTNGYTLVNLLLENGDRNIGLEA
;
A
#
# COMPACT_ATOMS: atom_id res chain seq x y z
N MET A 1 -27.02 -23.22 1.89
CA MET A 1 -26.49 -23.39 3.25
C MET A 1 -25.17 -24.14 3.14
N LYS A 2 -24.02 -23.44 3.21
CA LYS A 2 -22.70 -24.06 3.19
C LYS A 2 -21.99 -23.67 4.49
N ASN A 3 -21.73 -24.69 5.33
CA ASN A 3 -20.95 -24.57 6.57
C ASN A 3 -19.56 -24.04 6.27
N ARG A 4 -19.26 -22.84 6.74
CA ARG A 4 -17.88 -22.38 6.91
C ARG A 4 -17.37 -22.90 8.25
N MET A 5 -16.37 -23.78 8.18
CA MET A 5 -15.68 -24.29 9.35
C MET A 5 -14.89 -23.14 10.00
N LYS A 6 -15.22 -22.85 11.25
CA LYS A 6 -14.48 -21.90 12.09
C LYS A 6 -13.08 -22.47 12.36
N LYS A 7 -12.04 -21.84 11.83
CA LYS A 7 -10.66 -22.12 12.23
C LYS A 7 -10.38 -21.31 13.50
N LEU A 8 -10.49 -21.95 14.64
CA LEU A 8 -9.92 -21.44 15.89
C LEU A 8 -8.39 -21.61 15.80
N VAL A 9 -7.66 -20.53 15.57
CA VAL A 9 -6.21 -20.47 15.73
C VAL A 9 -5.94 -20.01 17.16
N ALA A 10 -5.52 -20.92 18.01
CA ALA A 10 -5.01 -20.60 19.33
C ALA A 10 -3.59 -20.02 19.17
N ILE A 11 -3.43 -18.73 19.41
CA ILE A 11 -2.12 -18.07 19.46
C ILE A 11 -1.50 -18.40 20.83
N ALA A 12 -0.51 -19.29 20.84
CA ALA A 12 0.39 -19.48 21.98
C ALA A 12 1.42 -18.34 21.97
N ALA A 13 1.31 -17.43 22.92
CA ALA A 13 2.29 -16.37 23.13
C ALA A 13 3.58 -16.97 23.68
N THR A 14 4.62 -17.04 22.85
CA THR A 14 6.00 -17.23 23.31
C THR A 14 6.67 -15.86 23.36
N ALA A 15 6.78 -15.31 24.56
CA ALA A 15 7.56 -14.10 24.81
C ALA A 15 9.05 -14.42 24.67
N ALA A 16 9.69 -13.92 23.63
CA ALA A 16 11.14 -13.78 23.56
C ALA A 16 11.47 -12.29 23.48
N MET A 17 12.08 -11.76 24.54
CA MET A 17 12.59 -10.40 24.62
C MET A 17 13.75 -10.21 23.65
N VAL A 18 13.61 -9.30 22.71
CA VAL A 18 14.75 -8.64 22.04
C VAL A 18 14.36 -7.20 21.73
N GLY A 19 15.12 -6.25 22.26
CA GLY A 19 15.40 -4.91 21.79
C GLY A 19 14.21 -3.99 21.49
N SER A 20 14.04 -2.98 22.31
CA SER A 20 13.06 -1.90 22.18
C SER A 20 13.24 -1.10 20.88
N LEU A 21 12.42 -1.34 19.89
CA LEU A 21 12.10 -0.37 18.83
C LEU A 21 10.79 0.34 19.22
N PRO A 22 10.60 1.62 18.87
CA PRO A 22 9.35 2.30 19.14
C PRO A 22 8.24 1.67 18.31
N VAL A 23 7.40 0.87 18.93
CA VAL A 23 6.16 0.37 18.34
C VAL A 23 5.22 1.56 18.19
N SER A 24 5.06 2.04 16.98
CA SER A 24 3.97 2.96 16.65
C SER A 24 2.65 2.27 16.98
N ALA A 25 1.83 2.94 17.78
CA ALA A 25 0.56 2.38 18.25
C ALA A 25 -0.33 1.99 17.07
N VAL A 26 -0.56 0.70 16.92
CA VAL A 26 -1.57 0.15 16.01
C VAL A 26 -2.93 0.38 16.65
N THR A 27 -3.73 1.26 16.09
CA THR A 27 -5.11 1.44 16.53
C THR A 27 -5.96 0.39 15.84
N THR A 28 -6.25 -0.69 16.52
CA THR A 28 -7.16 -1.77 16.07
C THR A 28 -8.60 -1.37 16.35
N TYR A 29 -9.42 -1.35 15.31
CA TYR A 29 -10.87 -1.45 15.44
C TYR A 29 -11.27 -2.84 14.95
N ALA A 30 -11.67 -3.71 15.84
CA ALA A 30 -12.17 -5.03 15.50
C ALA A 30 -13.69 -5.07 15.67
N ALA A 31 -14.40 -5.32 14.59
CA ALA A 31 -15.72 -5.94 14.64
C ALA A 31 -15.63 -7.32 13.97
N ASP A 32 -16.27 -8.30 14.55
CA ASP A 32 -16.23 -9.72 14.16
C ASP A 32 -16.91 -9.88 12.77
N ASP A 33 -16.19 -10.36 11.76
CA ASP A 33 -16.57 -10.55 10.35
C ASP A 33 -16.36 -9.35 9.38
N ASP A 34 -15.79 -8.22 9.79
CA ASP A 34 -15.57 -7.07 8.91
C ASP A 34 -14.25 -7.16 8.14
N ILE A 35 -14.29 -6.77 6.87
CA ILE A 35 -13.10 -6.70 6.01
C ILE A 35 -12.14 -5.64 6.56
N THR A 36 -10.88 -5.99 6.69
CA THR A 36 -9.81 -5.08 7.11
C THR A 36 -8.80 -4.86 5.99
N ILE A 37 -8.63 -3.61 5.59
CA ILE A 37 -7.67 -3.19 4.57
C ILE A 37 -6.45 -2.58 5.23
N GLY A 38 -5.29 -3.18 4.99
CA GLY A 38 -4.00 -2.62 5.37
C GLY A 38 -3.56 -1.53 4.39
N VAL A 39 -3.01 -0.45 4.90
CA VAL A 39 -2.43 0.63 4.07
C VAL A 39 -0.97 0.82 4.45
N SER A 40 -0.09 0.50 3.51
CA SER A 40 1.34 0.75 3.61
C SER A 40 1.67 2.03 2.84
N ILE A 41 2.04 3.09 3.57
CA ILE A 41 2.25 4.42 3.02
C ILE A 41 3.58 5.01 3.54
N TRP A 42 4.23 5.85 2.74
CA TRP A 42 5.50 6.47 3.11
C TRP A 42 5.42 7.27 4.43
N SER A 43 4.33 8.00 4.63
CA SER A 43 4.00 8.72 5.87
C SER A 43 2.50 9.05 5.88
N SER A 44 1.83 8.81 6.99
CA SER A 44 0.43 9.21 7.18
C SER A 44 0.29 10.63 7.74
N THR A 45 1.39 11.29 8.08
CA THR A 45 1.43 12.57 8.81
C THR A 45 1.96 13.75 8.00
N ASP A 46 2.69 13.53 6.91
CA ASP A 46 3.09 14.62 6.01
C ASP A 46 1.89 15.20 5.24
N VAL A 47 2.11 16.25 4.47
CA VAL A 47 1.02 16.98 3.79
C VAL A 47 0.26 16.06 2.82
N LEU A 48 0.97 15.36 1.95
CA LEU A 48 0.35 14.51 0.94
C LEU A 48 -0.24 13.23 1.57
N GLY A 49 0.52 12.57 2.42
CA GLY A 49 0.08 11.35 3.08
C GLY A 49 -1.13 11.55 3.99
N SER A 50 -1.20 12.69 4.69
CA SER A 50 -2.39 13.03 5.48
C SER A 50 -3.63 13.29 4.63
N GLN A 51 -3.46 13.81 3.40
CA GLN A 51 -4.57 13.94 2.44
C GLN A 51 -5.00 12.58 1.92
N CYS A 52 -4.06 11.72 1.53
CA CYS A 52 -4.34 10.35 1.13
C CYS A 52 -5.08 9.59 2.22
N LYS A 53 -4.61 9.69 3.47
CA LYS A 53 -5.28 9.08 4.62
C LYS A 53 -6.74 9.53 4.74
N LYS A 54 -7.03 10.81 4.62
CA LYS A 54 -8.42 11.32 4.67
C LYS A 54 -9.30 10.79 3.55
N ILE A 55 -8.74 10.58 2.35
CA ILE A 55 -9.48 10.02 1.21
C ILE A 55 -9.77 8.54 1.48
N ILE A 56 -8.76 7.79 1.92
CA ILE A 56 -8.88 6.36 2.26
C ILE A 56 -9.89 6.17 3.39
N ASP A 57 -9.81 6.95 4.48
CA ASP A 57 -10.75 6.87 5.61
C ASP A 57 -12.20 7.12 5.15
N LYS A 58 -12.42 8.07 4.23
CA LYS A 58 -13.75 8.32 3.67
C LYS A 58 -14.26 7.18 2.79
N ALA A 59 -13.38 6.61 1.97
CA ALA A 59 -13.71 5.47 1.14
C ALA A 59 -14.04 4.24 1.99
N ALA A 60 -13.24 3.97 3.02
CA ALA A 60 -13.45 2.89 3.96
C ALA A 60 -14.80 3.01 4.68
N ALA A 61 -15.11 4.21 5.18
CA ALA A 61 -16.42 4.47 5.81
C ALA A 61 -17.60 4.29 4.85
N ALA A 62 -17.43 4.60 3.56
CA ALA A 62 -18.47 4.41 2.56
C ALA A 62 -18.66 2.95 2.15
N LEU A 63 -17.61 2.13 2.30
CA LEU A 63 -17.61 0.70 1.96
C LEU A 63 -17.84 -0.20 3.19
N ASP A 64 -17.96 0.38 4.37
CA ASP A 64 -18.11 -0.33 5.64
C ASP A 64 -16.97 -1.34 5.89
N VAL A 65 -15.72 -0.87 5.71
CA VAL A 65 -14.51 -1.66 5.92
C VAL A 65 -13.58 -0.99 6.94
N ASN A 66 -12.84 -1.80 7.69
CA ASN A 66 -11.81 -1.31 8.60
C ASN A 66 -10.53 -0.97 7.85
N VAL A 67 -9.76 -0.01 8.36
CA VAL A 67 -8.45 0.36 7.81
C VAL A 67 -7.37 0.35 8.88
N MET A 68 -6.24 -0.26 8.55
CA MET A 68 -5.03 -0.28 9.36
C MET A 68 -3.87 0.36 8.60
N TYR A 69 -3.19 1.34 9.21
CA TYR A 69 -2.07 2.03 8.59
C TYR A 69 -0.74 1.57 9.16
N VAL A 70 0.25 1.42 8.27
CA VAL A 70 1.66 1.26 8.64
C VAL A 70 2.47 2.27 7.84
N ASP A 71 3.17 3.16 8.56
CA ASP A 71 4.05 4.17 7.98
C ASP A 71 5.42 3.55 7.69
N GLN A 72 5.90 3.72 6.46
CA GLN A 72 7.22 3.25 6.02
C GLN A 72 8.35 4.19 6.49
N GLY A 73 8.01 5.41 6.94
CA GLY A 73 8.99 6.41 7.41
C GLY A 73 9.95 6.89 6.33
N HIS A 74 9.58 6.84 5.05
CA HIS A 74 10.45 7.12 3.89
C HIS A 74 11.69 6.21 3.81
N VAL A 75 11.58 4.98 4.32
CA VAL A 75 12.68 4.00 4.34
C VAL A 75 12.30 2.79 3.50
N SER A 76 13.09 2.48 2.46
CA SER A 76 12.79 1.41 1.49
C SER A 76 12.68 0.03 2.16
N GLU A 77 13.54 -0.26 3.13
CA GLU A 77 13.52 -1.52 3.86
C GLU A 77 12.22 -1.71 4.69
N GLN A 78 11.56 -0.61 5.05
CA GLN A 78 10.30 -0.64 5.77
C GLN A 78 9.11 -0.98 4.87
N VAL A 79 9.24 -0.88 3.57
CA VAL A 79 8.17 -1.23 2.61
C VAL A 79 7.78 -2.71 2.76
N THR A 80 8.76 -3.61 2.65
CA THR A 80 8.54 -5.05 2.85
C THR A 80 8.08 -5.37 4.26
N ALA A 81 8.74 -4.81 5.28
CA ALA A 81 8.38 -5.02 6.68
C ALA A 81 6.94 -4.58 6.99
N SER A 82 6.46 -3.50 6.37
CA SER A 82 5.07 -3.04 6.53
C SER A 82 4.05 -4.04 5.98
N VAL A 83 4.35 -4.66 4.84
CA VAL A 83 3.49 -5.70 4.25
C VAL A 83 3.44 -6.95 5.15
N GLU A 84 4.59 -7.41 5.64
CA GLU A 84 4.66 -8.52 6.58
C GLU A 84 3.85 -8.23 7.85
N GLN A 85 3.96 -7.01 8.39
CA GLN A 85 3.21 -6.59 9.57
C GLN A 85 1.70 -6.57 9.31
N LEU A 86 1.24 -6.06 8.17
CA LEU A 86 -0.17 -6.03 7.81
C LEU A 86 -0.75 -7.42 7.56
N CYS A 87 0.00 -8.30 6.90
CA CYS A 87 -0.37 -9.71 6.76
C CYS A 87 -0.49 -10.41 8.13
N ALA A 88 0.49 -10.20 9.02
CA ALA A 88 0.47 -10.76 10.37
C ALA A 88 -0.66 -10.21 11.23
N ALA A 89 -1.10 -8.98 10.98
CA ALA A 89 -2.25 -8.37 11.65
C ALA A 89 -3.60 -8.89 11.17
N GLY A 90 -3.62 -9.72 10.10
CA GLY A 90 -4.82 -10.35 9.58
C GLY A 90 -5.62 -9.48 8.62
N CYS A 91 -4.98 -8.54 7.92
CA CYS A 91 -5.63 -7.79 6.85
C CYS A 91 -6.05 -8.71 5.70
N ASP A 92 -7.23 -8.48 5.13
CA ASP A 92 -7.77 -9.21 3.98
C ASP A 92 -7.18 -8.72 2.66
N GLY A 93 -6.80 -7.45 2.61
CA GLY A 93 -6.15 -6.80 1.48
C GLY A 93 -5.23 -5.68 1.91
N ILE A 94 -4.24 -5.38 1.08
CA ILE A 94 -3.25 -4.33 1.32
C ILE A 94 -3.22 -3.37 0.13
N VAL A 95 -3.22 -2.08 0.45
CA VAL A 95 -2.99 -0.97 -0.49
C VAL A 95 -1.62 -0.39 -0.18
N ILE A 96 -0.71 -0.41 -1.15
CA ILE A 96 0.69 -0.02 -0.95
C ILE A 96 1.11 1.11 -1.89
N CYS A 97 1.89 2.07 -1.39
CA CYS A 97 2.73 2.94 -2.19
C CYS A 97 4.19 2.58 -1.95
N ASN A 98 4.81 1.91 -2.92
CA ASN A 98 6.21 1.52 -2.87
C ASN A 98 7.13 2.66 -3.31
N SER A 99 8.42 2.59 -2.95
CA SER A 99 9.44 3.54 -3.38
C SER A 99 10.12 3.11 -4.67
N ALA A 100 10.34 1.79 -4.84
CA ALA A 100 10.98 1.19 -6.01
C ALA A 100 10.28 -0.11 -6.41
N ASP A 101 10.33 -0.46 -7.71
CA ASP A 101 9.71 -1.69 -8.23
C ASP A 101 10.29 -2.96 -7.58
N SER A 102 11.60 -2.94 -7.25
CA SER A 102 12.26 -4.09 -6.62
C SER A 102 11.63 -4.55 -5.30
N GLU A 103 10.99 -3.63 -4.56
CA GLU A 103 10.29 -3.93 -3.31
C GLU A 103 9.04 -4.78 -3.56
N MET A 104 8.44 -4.64 -4.73
CA MET A 104 7.18 -5.29 -5.06
C MET A 104 7.31 -6.80 -5.23
N THR A 105 8.46 -7.32 -5.62
CA THR A 105 8.67 -8.78 -5.69
C THR A 105 8.41 -9.43 -4.33
N SER A 106 9.04 -8.92 -3.29
CA SER A 106 8.87 -9.44 -1.92
C SER A 106 7.46 -9.18 -1.38
N ALA A 107 6.91 -7.99 -1.63
CA ALA A 107 5.56 -7.64 -1.21
C ALA A 107 4.51 -8.58 -1.81
N ILE A 108 4.58 -8.85 -3.12
CA ILE A 108 3.67 -9.77 -3.83
C ILE A 108 3.80 -11.19 -3.28
N GLN A 109 5.03 -11.69 -3.14
CA GLN A 109 5.28 -13.04 -2.61
C GLN A 109 4.79 -13.20 -1.17
N THR A 110 5.00 -12.19 -0.33
CA THR A 110 4.49 -12.18 1.06
C THR A 110 2.97 -12.22 1.09
N CYS A 111 2.31 -11.40 0.28
CA CYS A 111 0.85 -11.38 0.18
C CYS A 111 0.30 -12.70 -0.34
N GLU A 112 0.90 -13.27 -1.38
CA GLU A 112 0.51 -14.57 -1.93
C GLU A 112 0.65 -15.70 -0.90
N ALA A 113 1.77 -15.76 -0.17
CA ALA A 113 2.00 -16.75 0.88
C ALA A 113 0.97 -16.66 2.01
N ASN A 114 0.45 -15.46 2.30
CA ASN A 114 -0.55 -15.22 3.33
C ASN A 114 -2.00 -15.18 2.79
N GLN A 115 -2.20 -15.34 1.48
CA GLN A 115 -3.51 -15.25 0.82
C GLN A 115 -4.20 -13.89 1.03
N VAL A 116 -3.42 -12.81 1.02
CA VAL A 116 -3.85 -11.42 1.16
C VAL A 116 -3.79 -10.73 -0.20
N TYR A 117 -4.83 -10.01 -0.58
CA TYR A 117 -4.83 -9.26 -1.83
C TYR A 117 -3.96 -8.00 -1.73
N LEU A 118 -3.25 -7.68 -2.81
CA LEU A 118 -2.35 -6.52 -2.89
C LEU A 118 -2.70 -5.63 -4.07
N THR A 119 -2.75 -4.33 -3.85
CA THR A 119 -2.87 -3.32 -4.91
C THR A 119 -1.93 -2.15 -4.65
N GLN A 120 -1.50 -1.48 -5.71
CA GLN A 120 -0.66 -0.29 -5.62
C GLN A 120 -1.48 0.99 -5.84
N PHE A 121 -1.00 2.10 -5.28
CA PHE A 121 -1.47 3.44 -5.62
C PHE A 121 -0.29 4.39 -5.86
N PHE A 122 -0.47 5.39 -6.70
CA PHE A 122 0.51 6.35 -7.22
C PHE A 122 1.64 5.74 -8.07
N ARG A 123 1.98 4.49 -7.88
CA ARG A 123 3.06 3.81 -8.57
C ARG A 123 2.50 2.69 -9.45
N ILE A 124 3.25 2.35 -10.47
CA ILE A 124 2.99 1.19 -11.34
C ILE A 124 4.29 0.45 -11.56
N ILE A 125 4.24 -0.87 -11.62
CA ILE A 125 5.39 -1.68 -12.01
C ILE A 125 5.56 -1.55 -13.52
N SER A 126 6.72 -1.03 -13.95
CA SER A 126 7.03 -0.84 -15.36
C SER A 126 7.54 -2.13 -15.98
N GLU A 127 6.89 -2.62 -17.04
CA GLU A 127 7.39 -3.76 -17.82
C GLU A 127 8.74 -3.44 -18.47
N GLU A 128 8.93 -2.20 -18.94
CA GLU A 128 10.16 -1.76 -19.59
C GLU A 128 11.34 -1.70 -18.61
N ASN A 129 11.12 -1.13 -17.42
CA ASN A 129 12.18 -0.88 -16.44
C ASN A 129 12.41 -2.05 -15.48
N SER A 130 11.39 -2.87 -15.23
CA SER A 130 11.39 -3.94 -14.22
C SER A 130 10.65 -5.19 -14.73
N PRO A 131 11.09 -5.80 -15.86
CA PRO A 131 10.34 -6.89 -16.51
C PRO A 131 10.14 -8.12 -15.61
N GLU A 132 11.09 -8.44 -14.74
CA GLU A 132 10.99 -9.60 -13.83
C GLU A 132 9.93 -9.36 -12.74
N VAL A 133 9.88 -8.13 -12.19
CA VAL A 133 8.88 -7.74 -11.20
C VAL A 133 7.51 -7.69 -11.84
N TYR A 134 7.41 -7.15 -13.06
CA TYR A 134 6.17 -7.12 -13.83
C TYR A 134 5.63 -8.53 -14.09
N GLN A 135 6.48 -9.47 -14.48
CA GLN A 135 6.07 -10.87 -14.65
C GLN A 135 5.63 -11.52 -13.33
N THR A 136 6.29 -11.20 -12.22
CA THR A 136 5.87 -11.66 -10.89
C THR A 136 4.47 -11.14 -10.56
N ALA A 137 4.20 -9.86 -10.83
CA ALA A 137 2.91 -9.23 -10.62
C ALA A 137 1.80 -9.85 -11.50
N CYS A 138 2.08 -10.05 -12.79
CA CYS A 138 1.12 -10.66 -13.73
C CYS A 138 0.78 -12.12 -13.39
N ASN A 139 1.70 -12.85 -12.78
CA ASN A 139 1.51 -14.27 -12.46
C ASN A 139 0.85 -14.51 -11.10
N SER A 140 0.84 -13.51 -10.21
CA SER A 140 0.24 -13.66 -8.88
C SER A 140 -1.27 -13.46 -8.92
N PRO A 141 -2.07 -14.42 -8.44
CA PRO A 141 -3.52 -14.26 -8.33
C PRO A 141 -3.94 -13.30 -7.20
N TYR A 142 -2.99 -12.87 -6.37
CA TYR A 142 -3.22 -11.94 -5.26
C TYR A 142 -2.84 -10.50 -5.58
N TYR A 143 -2.15 -10.23 -6.68
CA TYR A 143 -1.88 -8.86 -7.13
C TYR A 143 -3.00 -8.36 -8.05
N LEU A 144 -3.71 -7.32 -7.62
CA LEU A 144 -4.90 -6.81 -8.32
C LEU A 144 -4.60 -5.67 -9.30
N GLY A 145 -3.35 -5.21 -9.36
CA GLY A 145 -2.95 -4.11 -10.22
C GLY A 145 -2.69 -2.81 -9.46
N ALA A 146 -2.68 -1.71 -10.19
CA ALA A 146 -2.36 -0.39 -9.66
C ALA A 146 -3.36 0.67 -10.09
N VAL A 147 -3.54 1.68 -9.23
CA VAL A 147 -4.20 2.95 -9.57
C VAL A 147 -3.15 4.04 -9.53
N HIS A 148 -2.85 4.62 -10.67
CA HIS A 148 -1.83 5.66 -10.81
C HIS A 148 -2.30 6.80 -11.71
N GLU A 149 -1.64 7.93 -11.62
CA GLU A 149 -1.85 9.07 -12.50
C GLU A 149 -0.92 8.96 -13.72
N ASP A 150 -1.38 9.49 -14.86
CA ASP A 150 -0.52 9.69 -16.03
C ASP A 150 0.28 10.98 -15.84
N GLU A 151 1.40 10.88 -15.13
CA GLU A 151 2.27 12.00 -14.78
C GLU A 151 2.86 12.68 -16.04
N VAL A 152 3.09 11.91 -17.11
CA VAL A 152 3.60 12.44 -18.39
C VAL A 152 2.56 13.33 -19.05
N THR A 153 1.34 12.85 -19.18
CA THR A 153 0.22 13.63 -19.72
C THR A 153 -0.09 14.85 -18.86
N ASN A 154 -0.04 14.71 -17.54
CA ASN A 154 -0.25 15.81 -16.59
C ASN A 154 0.82 16.90 -16.76
N GLY A 155 2.10 16.52 -16.82
CA GLY A 155 3.22 17.44 -17.04
C GLY A 155 3.13 18.14 -18.40
N TYR A 156 2.83 17.38 -19.45
CA TYR A 156 2.63 17.93 -20.80
C TYR A 156 1.48 18.95 -20.85
N THR A 157 0.35 18.61 -20.22
CA THR A 157 -0.82 19.49 -20.15
C THR A 157 -0.50 20.79 -19.41
N LEU A 158 0.19 20.70 -18.28
CA LEU A 158 0.59 21.87 -17.50
C LEU A 158 1.49 22.81 -18.30
N VAL A 159 2.51 22.27 -18.96
CA VAL A 159 3.42 23.07 -19.78
C VAL A 159 2.68 23.72 -20.95
N ASN A 160 1.78 23.00 -21.62
CA ASN A 160 0.96 23.57 -22.69
C ASN A 160 0.07 24.73 -22.22
N LEU A 161 -0.56 24.60 -21.06
CA LEU A 161 -1.37 25.68 -20.48
C LEU A 161 -0.53 26.94 -20.23
N LEU A 162 0.71 26.81 -19.74
CA LEU A 162 1.62 27.95 -19.57
C LEU A 162 1.99 28.57 -20.91
N LEU A 163 2.29 27.76 -21.93
CA LEU A 163 2.60 28.25 -23.28
C LEU A 163 1.41 28.97 -23.95
N GLU A 164 0.20 28.44 -23.78
CA GLU A 164 -1.04 29.07 -24.25
C GLU A 164 -1.30 30.42 -23.58
N ASN A 165 -0.95 30.53 -22.28
CA ASN A 165 -1.03 31.78 -21.53
C ASN A 165 0.02 32.81 -21.95
N GLY A 166 0.96 32.45 -22.82
CA GLY A 166 2.01 33.33 -23.35
C GLY A 166 3.36 33.22 -22.65
N ASP A 167 3.49 32.37 -21.66
CA ASP A 167 4.75 32.13 -20.96
C ASP A 167 5.77 31.47 -21.90
N ARG A 168 7.04 31.91 -21.82
CA ARG A 168 8.13 31.39 -22.66
C ARG A 168 9.35 30.93 -21.88
N ASN A 169 9.45 31.36 -20.61
CA ASN A 169 10.51 30.96 -19.70
C ASN A 169 9.84 30.18 -18.56
N ILE A 170 9.89 28.86 -18.67
CA ILE A 170 9.24 27.94 -17.72
C ILE A 170 10.33 27.27 -16.91
N GLY A 171 10.31 27.47 -15.59
CA GLY A 171 11.13 26.76 -14.63
C GLY A 171 10.42 25.51 -14.11
N LEU A 172 11.17 24.42 -13.91
CA LEU A 172 10.71 23.21 -13.23
C LEU A 172 11.46 23.11 -11.92
N GLU A 173 10.73 22.89 -10.83
CA GLU A 173 11.28 22.57 -9.50
C GLU A 173 10.94 21.10 -9.20
N ALA A 174 11.95 20.32 -8.82
CA ALA A 174 11.83 18.89 -8.51
C ALA A 174 12.26 18.61 -7.07
#